data_9fb667625569f1f286e8e08420e74113
#
_entry.id   9fb667625569f1f286e8e08420e74113
#
_cell.length_a   1.000
_cell.length_b   1.000
_cell.length_c   1.000
_cell.angle_alpha   90.00
_cell.angle_beta   90.00
_cell.angle_gamma   90.00
#
_symmetry.space_group_name_H-M   'P 1'
#
loop_
_entity.id
_entity.type
_entity.pdbx_description
1 polymer ?
#
loop_
_entity_poly.entity_id
_entity_poly.type
_entity_poly.pdbx_seq_one_letter_code
_entity_poly.pdbx_strand_id
1 'polypeptide(L)'
;VSARINVVAGRDMQSNGCPGLDIVNILMMTNTYAPHIGGVARSIQRFARRYRWLGHQVRIVAPEFDGPAPDEEDVVRLPAVRHFNHTDFSLELPVPHQLEPLIKSFEPDIVHAHHPFLVGGTALRVAHTHDLPLVFTHHTRYEDYTHNVPGDSAVMKRFAQRLATNYANLCDRVFVPSESIRTLVIERGVTAPVSVVPTGVEIDDFAQGDGAGMRRALGVPEDAFVVGHLGRLTEEKNIPFLTDAIVRFVSEADPATNAHCVLFGTGPLERDIRRRFGAHGIADRLHVGGVIEEACLADAYHAMDVFAFASTSETQGMVITEAMASGVPVVALDAPGVREIVEDRRNGHLLGSPDIFTFAAALADIARFVSYDPTEYDRLSRAAVSSAARLSMERTAETALEYYSRLRRYDAAHRRVDRAPWSDAFDIAASEWELFLNTLQSAAEAIPRK
;
A
#
# COMPACT_ATOMS: atom_id res chain seq x y z
N VAL A 1 -8.36 20.09 -36.14
CA VAL A 1 -9.71 20.32 -35.61
C VAL A 1 -9.65 19.84 -34.14
N SER A 2 -9.59 20.82 -33.23
CA SER A 2 -9.37 20.62 -31.79
C SER A 2 -10.74 20.38 -31.14
N ALA A 3 -10.99 19.16 -30.65
CA ALA A 3 -12.15 18.90 -29.83
C ALA A 3 -11.77 19.13 -28.36
N ARG A 4 -12.32 20.20 -27.77
CA ARG A 4 -12.26 20.44 -26.31
C ARG A 4 -13.23 19.49 -25.63
N ILE A 5 -12.68 18.59 -24.82
CA ILE A 5 -13.47 17.80 -23.87
C ILE A 5 -13.76 18.70 -22.67
N ASN A 6 -15.06 19.01 -22.48
CA ASN A 6 -15.52 19.69 -21.28
C ASN A 6 -15.35 18.80 -20.07
N VAL A 7 -14.43 19.18 -19.19
CA VAL A 7 -14.34 18.64 -17.83
C VAL A 7 -15.59 19.11 -17.07
N VAL A 8 -16.43 18.17 -16.69
CA VAL A 8 -17.54 18.43 -15.78
C VAL A 8 -16.94 18.75 -14.42
N ALA A 9 -17.18 19.98 -13.97
CA ALA A 9 -16.74 20.50 -12.69
C ALA A 9 -17.17 19.59 -11.53
N GLY A 10 -16.24 19.40 -10.60
CA GLY A 10 -16.42 18.60 -9.41
C GLY A 10 -17.69 18.97 -8.64
N ARG A 11 -18.37 17.95 -8.15
CA ARG A 11 -19.42 18.12 -7.15
C ARG A 11 -18.80 18.73 -5.91
N ASP A 12 -19.29 19.89 -5.49
CA ASP A 12 -19.02 20.48 -4.18
C ASP A 12 -19.35 19.45 -3.10
N MET A 13 -18.31 18.83 -2.53
CA MET A 13 -18.44 17.95 -1.38
C MET A 13 -18.62 18.82 -0.13
N GLN A 14 -19.88 19.09 0.21
CA GLN A 14 -20.20 19.68 1.50
C GLN A 14 -19.74 18.71 2.61
N SER A 15 -18.88 19.18 3.50
CA SER A 15 -18.42 18.46 4.69
C SER A 15 -19.63 18.13 5.59
N ASN A 16 -20.04 16.89 5.58
CA ASN A 16 -20.97 16.35 6.58
C ASN A 16 -20.18 16.02 7.86
N GLY A 17 -19.75 17.05 8.59
CA GLY A 17 -19.16 16.86 9.90
C GLY A 17 -20.20 16.19 10.84
N CYS A 18 -19.89 15.00 11.33
CA CYS A 18 -20.64 14.38 12.41
C CYS A 18 -20.54 15.30 13.65
N PRO A 19 -21.65 15.76 14.24
CA PRO A 19 -21.60 16.61 15.41
C PRO A 19 -21.11 15.77 16.61
N GLY A 20 -19.90 16.09 17.12
CA GLY A 20 -19.38 15.53 18.36
C GLY A 20 -18.00 14.86 18.32
N LEU A 21 -17.32 14.80 17.18
CA LEU A 21 -15.93 14.34 17.13
C LEU A 21 -14.99 15.53 17.35
N ASP A 22 -14.13 15.44 18.36
CA ASP A 22 -13.03 16.38 18.54
C ASP A 22 -12.12 16.36 17.30
N ILE A 23 -11.85 17.52 16.72
CA ILE A 23 -10.90 17.64 15.61
C ILE A 23 -9.53 17.17 16.08
N VAL A 24 -8.87 16.36 15.26
CA VAL A 24 -7.51 15.88 15.49
C VAL A 24 -6.60 16.47 14.44
N ASN A 25 -5.49 17.06 14.87
CA ASN A 25 -4.41 17.56 14.01
C ASN A 25 -3.36 16.46 13.85
N ILE A 26 -3.26 15.88 12.66
CA ILE A 26 -2.43 14.71 12.38
C ILE A 26 -1.23 15.11 11.53
N LEU A 27 -0.02 14.93 12.05
CA LEU A 27 1.23 15.13 11.32
C LEU A 27 1.73 13.78 10.77
N MET A 28 1.53 13.55 9.48
CA MET A 28 2.01 12.35 8.79
C MET A 28 3.43 12.58 8.26
N MET A 29 4.34 11.64 8.51
CA MET A 29 5.74 11.76 8.12
C MET A 29 6.20 10.53 7.33
N THR A 30 6.74 10.73 6.12
CA THR A 30 7.02 9.65 5.16
C THR A 30 8.25 9.90 4.30
N ASN A 31 8.99 8.82 3.94
CA ASN A 31 10.10 8.88 2.97
C ASN A 31 9.62 8.84 1.51
N THR A 32 8.35 8.50 1.26
CA THR A 32 7.82 8.37 -0.09
C THR A 32 6.41 8.96 -0.19
N TYR A 33 6.23 9.92 -1.09
CA TYR A 33 4.94 10.55 -1.36
C TYR A 33 4.86 10.97 -2.84
N ALA A 34 3.71 11.46 -3.30
CA ALA A 34 3.57 11.98 -4.65
C ALA A 34 4.72 12.95 -5.03
N PRO A 35 5.22 12.93 -6.27
CA PRO A 35 4.72 12.21 -7.44
C PRO A 35 5.13 10.72 -7.51
N HIS A 36 5.84 10.19 -6.52
CA HIS A 36 6.21 8.77 -6.50
C HIS A 36 4.96 7.88 -6.37
N ILE A 37 4.80 6.92 -7.30
CA ILE A 37 3.68 5.98 -7.32
C ILE A 37 4.08 4.71 -6.57
N GLY A 38 3.46 4.48 -5.42
CA GLY A 38 3.72 3.28 -4.61
C GLY A 38 2.65 3.03 -3.56
N GLY A 39 2.60 1.81 -3.03
CA GLY A 39 1.58 1.40 -2.06
C GLY A 39 1.55 2.30 -0.81
N VAL A 40 2.72 2.67 -0.28
CA VAL A 40 2.81 3.55 0.90
C VAL A 40 2.27 4.94 0.60
N ALA A 41 2.68 5.55 -0.53
CA ALA A 41 2.20 6.88 -0.92
C ALA A 41 0.67 6.89 -1.11
N ARG A 42 0.12 5.89 -1.80
CA ARG A 42 -1.34 5.73 -1.97
C ARG A 42 -2.06 5.55 -0.63
N SER A 43 -1.51 4.76 0.27
CA SER A 43 -2.06 4.57 1.61
C SER A 43 -2.19 5.92 2.34
N ILE A 44 -1.11 6.69 2.39
CA ILE A 44 -1.07 8.00 3.04
C ILE A 44 -2.08 8.96 2.40
N GLN A 45 -2.14 9.03 1.06
CA GLN A 45 -3.09 9.87 0.34
C GLN A 45 -4.54 9.53 0.66
N ARG A 46 -4.90 8.22 0.69
CA ARG A 46 -6.26 7.77 1.01
C ARG A 46 -6.65 8.13 2.44
N PHE A 47 -5.78 7.84 3.42
CA PHE A 47 -6.03 8.21 4.80
C PHE A 47 -6.14 9.72 4.97
N ALA A 48 -5.21 10.51 4.42
CA ALA A 48 -5.22 11.96 4.51
C ALA A 48 -6.50 12.56 3.89
N ARG A 49 -6.89 12.10 2.69
CA ARG A 49 -8.14 12.49 2.02
C ARG A 49 -9.36 12.20 2.90
N ARG A 50 -9.44 10.99 3.47
CA ARG A 50 -10.58 10.59 4.30
C ARG A 50 -10.61 11.33 5.63
N TYR A 51 -9.47 11.54 6.29
CA TYR A 51 -9.43 12.31 7.54
C TYR A 51 -9.86 13.76 7.33
N ARG A 52 -9.40 14.41 6.25
CA ARG A 52 -9.83 15.76 5.90
C ARG A 52 -11.32 15.81 5.60
N TRP A 53 -11.86 14.81 4.89
CA TRP A 53 -13.29 14.71 4.62
C TRP A 53 -14.11 14.58 5.89
N LEU A 54 -13.59 13.90 6.92
CA LEU A 54 -14.20 13.77 8.25
C LEU A 54 -14.02 15.04 9.12
N GLY A 55 -13.35 16.08 8.63
CA GLY A 55 -13.15 17.36 9.31
C GLY A 55 -11.86 17.45 10.16
N HIS A 56 -10.99 16.44 10.13
CA HIS A 56 -9.69 16.49 10.79
C HIS A 56 -8.66 17.26 9.96
N GLN A 57 -7.64 17.80 10.62
CA GLN A 57 -6.53 18.49 9.96
C GLN A 57 -5.39 17.49 9.70
N VAL A 58 -4.80 17.53 8.52
CA VAL A 58 -3.66 16.67 8.18
C VAL A 58 -2.58 17.48 7.50
N ARG A 59 -1.35 17.42 8.01
CA ARG A 59 -0.14 17.87 7.33
C ARG A 59 0.75 16.68 7.02
N ILE A 60 1.36 16.69 5.84
CA ILE A 60 2.25 15.62 5.39
C ILE A 60 3.65 16.18 5.24
N VAL A 61 4.62 15.53 5.88
CA VAL A 61 6.04 15.82 5.71
C VAL A 61 6.65 14.73 4.85
N ALA A 62 7.24 15.13 3.74
CA ALA A 62 7.80 14.22 2.75
C ALA A 62 9.06 14.81 2.09
N PRO A 63 9.96 14.00 1.49
CA PRO A 63 11.15 14.52 0.81
C PRO A 63 10.77 15.26 -0.49
N GLU A 64 11.67 16.14 -0.93
CA GLU A 64 11.64 16.74 -2.25
C GLU A 64 11.90 15.67 -3.33
N PHE A 65 11.22 15.79 -4.46
CA PHE A 65 11.42 14.98 -5.66
C PHE A 65 11.79 15.85 -6.86
N ASP A 66 12.36 15.23 -7.91
CA ASP A 66 12.58 15.91 -9.19
C ASP A 66 11.26 16.07 -9.96
N GLY A 67 11.05 17.26 -10.50
CA GLY A 67 9.85 17.61 -11.25
C GLY A 67 8.85 18.49 -10.49
N PRO A 68 7.83 18.98 -11.17
CA PRO A 68 6.79 19.77 -10.54
C PRO A 68 6.02 18.85 -9.59
N ALA A 69 6.21 19.06 -8.28
CA ALA A 69 5.28 18.51 -7.31
C ALA A 69 3.91 19.15 -7.54
N PRO A 70 2.80 18.38 -7.41
CA PRO A 70 1.48 18.99 -7.33
C PRO A 70 1.53 20.07 -6.24
N ASP A 71 0.93 21.24 -6.48
CA ASP A 71 0.71 22.25 -5.46
C ASP A 71 -0.27 21.67 -4.42
N GLU A 72 0.28 20.97 -3.45
CA GLU A 72 -0.46 20.45 -2.30
C GLU A 72 -0.18 21.38 -1.12
N GLU A 73 -1.12 22.24 -0.81
CA GLU A 73 -1.06 23.25 0.27
C GLU A 73 -0.74 22.62 1.65
N ASP A 74 -1.02 21.32 1.78
CA ASP A 74 -0.88 20.54 3.02
C ASP A 74 0.36 19.64 3.07
N VAL A 75 1.30 19.77 2.12
CA VAL A 75 2.53 18.97 2.06
C VAL A 75 3.76 19.84 2.26
N VAL A 76 4.53 19.53 3.29
CA VAL A 76 5.81 20.16 3.55
C VAL A 76 6.93 19.28 3.01
N ARG A 77 7.72 19.82 2.09
CA ARG A 77 8.83 19.12 1.47
C ARG A 77 10.13 19.42 2.21
N LEU A 78 10.83 18.35 2.60
CA LEU A 78 12.15 18.45 3.24
C LEU A 78 13.26 18.18 2.23
N PRO A 79 14.40 18.90 2.34
CA PRO A 79 15.55 18.65 1.48
C PRO A 79 15.99 17.19 1.55
N ALA A 80 16.27 16.59 0.39
CA ALA A 80 16.66 15.20 0.29
C ALA A 80 17.83 15.03 -0.68
N VAL A 81 18.70 14.02 -0.42
CA VAL A 81 19.67 13.54 -1.40
C VAL A 81 18.91 12.70 -2.41
N ARG A 82 18.78 13.22 -3.63
CA ARG A 82 17.99 12.63 -4.71
C ARG A 82 18.71 11.46 -5.36
N HIS A 83 17.96 10.53 -5.93
CA HIS A 83 18.48 9.36 -6.68
C HIS A 83 19.53 8.56 -5.92
N PHE A 84 19.29 8.31 -4.63
CA PHE A 84 20.20 7.49 -3.84
C PHE A 84 20.39 6.12 -4.51
N ASN A 85 21.62 5.78 -4.83
CA ASN A 85 22.02 4.54 -5.47
C ASN A 85 21.30 4.24 -6.82
N HIS A 86 21.04 5.28 -7.64
CA HIS A 86 20.36 5.17 -8.95
C HIS A 86 18.94 4.61 -8.88
N THR A 87 18.30 4.71 -7.72
CA THR A 87 16.88 4.37 -7.51
C THR A 87 16.05 5.64 -7.45
N ASP A 88 14.72 5.52 -7.58
CA ASP A 88 13.78 6.63 -7.37
C ASP A 88 13.64 7.00 -5.88
N PHE A 89 14.53 6.51 -5.02
CA PHE A 89 14.54 6.76 -3.60
C PHE A 89 15.30 8.04 -3.27
N SER A 90 14.66 8.95 -2.54
CA SER A 90 15.30 10.17 -2.00
C SER A 90 15.65 9.95 -0.54
N LEU A 91 16.90 10.27 -0.17
CA LEU A 91 17.39 10.16 1.19
C LEU A 91 17.26 11.54 1.88
N GLU A 92 16.37 11.66 2.83
CA GLU A 92 16.15 12.89 3.57
C GLU A 92 17.30 13.20 4.54
N LEU A 93 17.66 14.49 4.63
CA LEU A 93 18.59 14.96 5.65
C LEU A 93 17.80 15.26 6.93
N PRO A 94 18.23 14.79 8.11
CA PRO A 94 17.55 15.09 9.36
C PRO A 94 17.73 16.58 9.72
N VAL A 95 16.67 17.39 9.52
CA VAL A 95 16.71 18.84 9.82
C VAL A 95 15.51 19.23 10.69
N PRO A 96 15.50 18.89 12.00
CA PRO A 96 14.40 19.18 12.91
C PRO A 96 14.01 20.67 12.95
N HIS A 97 14.97 21.59 12.88
CA HIS A 97 14.72 23.03 12.95
C HIS A 97 13.84 23.59 11.84
N GLN A 98 13.76 22.93 10.67
CA GLN A 98 12.90 23.38 9.57
C GLN A 98 11.42 23.09 9.83
N LEU A 99 11.12 22.17 10.74
CA LEU A 99 9.73 21.80 11.10
C LEU A 99 9.15 22.64 12.23
N GLU A 100 9.97 23.37 13.00
CA GLU A 100 9.51 24.18 14.11
C GLU A 100 8.40 25.20 13.74
N PRO A 101 8.49 25.96 12.63
CA PRO A 101 7.41 26.86 12.24
C PRO A 101 6.11 26.12 11.91
N LEU A 102 6.21 24.95 11.25
CA LEU A 102 5.06 24.09 10.96
C LEU A 102 4.42 23.61 12.26
N ILE A 103 5.20 23.04 13.18
CA ILE A 103 4.68 22.45 14.41
C ILE A 103 4.00 23.52 15.26
N LYS A 104 4.61 24.70 15.39
CA LYS A 104 4.02 25.84 16.15
C LYS A 104 2.75 26.39 15.55
N SER A 105 2.60 26.37 14.22
CA SER A 105 1.39 26.89 13.55
C SER A 105 0.30 25.83 13.40
N PHE A 106 0.67 24.57 13.28
CA PHE A 106 -0.26 23.47 13.06
C PHE A 106 -0.74 22.82 14.36
N GLU A 107 0.07 22.88 15.43
CA GLU A 107 -0.21 22.29 16.75
C GLU A 107 -0.69 20.83 16.64
N PRO A 108 0.15 19.89 16.16
CA PRO A 108 -0.25 18.52 15.95
C PRO A 108 -0.66 17.84 17.27
N ASP A 109 -1.70 17.02 17.22
CA ASP A 109 -2.13 16.14 18.32
C ASP A 109 -1.45 14.77 18.26
N ILE A 110 -1.06 14.32 17.04
CA ILE A 110 -0.49 13.01 16.74
C ILE A 110 0.64 13.18 15.72
N VAL A 111 1.75 12.50 15.95
CA VAL A 111 2.79 12.25 14.94
C VAL A 111 2.62 10.83 14.43
N HIS A 112 2.45 10.68 13.10
CA HIS A 112 2.30 9.37 12.47
C HIS A 112 3.42 9.11 11.47
N ALA A 113 4.37 8.26 11.83
CA ALA A 113 5.49 7.84 10.99
C ALA A 113 5.07 6.66 10.08
N HIS A 114 5.46 6.73 8.81
CA HIS A 114 5.21 5.66 7.83
C HIS A 114 6.48 4.90 7.44
N HIS A 115 7.63 5.27 8.01
CA HIS A 115 8.92 4.61 7.83
C HIS A 115 9.71 4.60 9.15
N PRO A 116 10.50 3.55 9.46
CA PRO A 116 11.21 3.44 10.73
C PRO A 116 12.61 4.08 10.72
N PHE A 117 13.04 4.67 9.60
CA PHE A 117 14.36 5.28 9.43
C PHE A 117 14.23 6.59 8.64
N LEU A 118 15.26 7.44 8.68
CA LEU A 118 15.28 8.78 8.08
C LEU A 118 14.16 9.64 8.65
N VAL A 119 13.07 9.85 7.89
CA VAL A 119 11.88 10.59 8.38
C VAL A 119 11.34 10.00 9.68
N GLY A 120 11.45 8.68 9.89
CA GLY A 120 11.08 8.04 11.16
C GLY A 120 11.89 8.57 12.34
N GLY A 121 13.20 8.73 12.17
CA GLY A 121 14.02 9.37 13.19
C GLY A 121 13.61 10.82 13.48
N THR A 122 13.26 11.57 12.43
CA THR A 122 12.74 12.94 12.59
C THR A 122 11.38 12.94 13.29
N ALA A 123 10.49 12.00 12.97
CA ALA A 123 9.19 11.84 13.63
C ALA A 123 9.34 11.55 15.14
N LEU A 124 10.28 10.67 15.51
CA LEU A 124 10.58 10.37 16.91
C LEU A 124 11.06 11.63 17.66
N ARG A 125 11.99 12.42 17.06
CA ARG A 125 12.47 13.66 17.65
C ARG A 125 11.34 14.68 17.85
N VAL A 126 10.50 14.87 16.84
CA VAL A 126 9.33 15.77 16.92
C VAL A 126 8.40 15.32 18.04
N ALA A 127 8.06 14.03 18.09
CA ALA A 127 7.17 13.49 19.11
C ALA A 127 7.72 13.71 20.51
N HIS A 128 9.00 13.40 20.76
CA HIS A 128 9.64 13.59 22.07
C HIS A 128 9.77 15.08 22.44
N THR A 129 10.24 15.93 21.50
CA THR A 129 10.45 17.37 21.81
C THR A 129 9.14 18.09 22.16
N HIS A 130 8.04 17.69 21.51
CA HIS A 130 6.74 18.33 21.70
C HIS A 130 5.77 17.51 22.55
N ASP A 131 6.24 16.40 23.13
CA ASP A 131 5.45 15.49 23.97
C ASP A 131 4.16 15.05 23.28
N LEU A 132 4.31 14.51 22.08
CA LEU A 132 3.22 14.06 21.23
C LEU A 132 3.22 12.55 21.12
N PRO A 133 2.04 11.90 21.06
CA PRO A 133 1.99 10.48 20.78
C PRO A 133 2.56 10.16 19.39
N LEU A 134 3.39 9.10 19.33
CA LEU A 134 3.98 8.60 18.09
C LEU A 134 3.31 7.30 17.67
N VAL A 135 2.71 7.31 16.50
CA VAL A 135 2.17 6.12 15.82
C VAL A 135 3.09 5.74 14.66
N PHE A 136 3.32 4.47 14.47
CA PHE A 136 4.09 3.96 13.32
C PHE A 136 3.26 2.95 12.53
N THR A 137 3.11 3.15 11.21
CA THR A 137 2.56 2.11 10.33
C THR A 137 3.67 1.30 9.67
N HIS A 138 3.69 -0.01 9.95
CA HIS A 138 4.61 -0.96 9.36
C HIS A 138 4.11 -1.42 7.99
N HIS A 139 4.38 -0.64 6.94
CA HIS A 139 3.90 -0.89 5.58
C HIS A 139 4.66 -1.97 4.83
N THR A 140 5.93 -2.20 5.15
CA THR A 140 6.88 -2.89 4.28
C THR A 140 7.69 -3.92 5.04
N ARG A 141 7.89 -5.07 4.45
CA ARG A 141 8.89 -6.04 4.89
C ARG A 141 10.26 -5.57 4.39
N TYR A 142 10.92 -4.74 5.18
CA TYR A 142 12.15 -4.01 4.78
C TYR A 142 13.28 -4.93 4.35
N GLU A 143 13.35 -6.13 4.89
CA GLU A 143 14.33 -7.16 4.52
C GLU A 143 14.18 -7.66 3.07
N ASP A 144 12.99 -7.56 2.49
CA ASP A 144 12.73 -7.99 1.12
C ASP A 144 13.21 -6.95 0.09
N TYR A 145 13.58 -5.74 0.55
CA TYR A 145 13.98 -4.61 -0.30
C TYR A 145 15.45 -4.21 -0.14
N THR A 146 16.26 -4.98 0.59
CA THR A 146 17.69 -4.71 0.79
C THR A 146 18.52 -4.82 -0.50
N HIS A 147 18.01 -5.50 -1.52
CA HIS A 147 18.61 -5.55 -2.85
C HIS A 147 18.70 -4.17 -3.55
N ASN A 148 17.92 -3.18 -3.09
CA ASN A 148 17.99 -1.79 -3.56
C ASN A 148 19.14 -0.99 -2.90
N VAL A 149 19.85 -1.60 -1.95
CA VAL A 149 20.96 -0.96 -1.23
C VAL A 149 22.25 -1.72 -1.51
N PRO A 150 23.41 -1.04 -1.73
CA PRO A 150 24.68 -1.74 -1.90
C PRO A 150 24.99 -2.68 -0.75
N GLY A 151 25.40 -3.91 -1.08
CA GLY A 151 25.77 -4.90 -0.06
C GLY A 151 24.62 -5.80 0.41
N ASP A 152 23.63 -6.09 -0.45
CA ASP A 152 22.57 -7.05 -0.13
C ASP A 152 23.18 -8.36 0.41
N SER A 153 22.86 -8.65 1.67
CA SER A 153 23.36 -9.78 2.41
C SER A 153 22.40 -10.19 3.52
N ALA A 154 22.56 -11.43 4.01
CA ALA A 154 21.78 -11.89 5.17
C ALA A 154 21.99 -11.01 6.42
N VAL A 155 23.15 -10.37 6.54
CA VAL A 155 23.43 -9.41 7.64
C VAL A 155 22.62 -8.13 7.44
N MET A 156 22.59 -7.57 6.21
CA MET A 156 21.82 -6.37 5.90
C MET A 156 20.31 -6.60 6.09
N LYS A 157 19.80 -7.76 5.67
CA LYS A 157 18.39 -8.15 5.89
C LYS A 157 18.03 -8.18 7.37
N ARG A 158 18.88 -8.83 8.19
CA ARG A 158 18.69 -8.84 9.65
C ARG A 158 18.80 -7.46 10.28
N PHE A 159 19.73 -6.63 9.80
CA PHE A 159 19.87 -5.25 10.27
C PHE A 159 18.61 -4.45 9.99
N ALA A 160 18.10 -4.45 8.75
CA ALA A 160 16.87 -3.75 8.37
C ALA A 160 15.66 -4.23 9.20
N GLN A 161 15.53 -5.53 9.41
CA GLN A 161 14.48 -6.12 10.24
C GLN A 161 14.57 -5.65 11.69
N ARG A 162 15.78 -5.69 12.29
CA ARG A 162 16.00 -5.27 13.69
C ARG A 162 15.78 -3.79 13.87
N LEU A 163 16.27 -2.98 12.94
CA LEU A 163 16.06 -1.53 12.95
C LEU A 163 14.57 -1.18 12.96
N ALA A 164 13.78 -1.82 12.11
CA ALA A 164 12.34 -1.62 12.06
C ALA A 164 11.62 -2.11 13.35
N THR A 165 12.05 -3.26 13.90
CA THR A 165 11.50 -3.82 15.14
C THR A 165 11.79 -2.91 16.34
N ASN A 166 13.05 -2.46 16.47
CA ASN A 166 13.45 -1.59 17.58
C ASN A 166 12.79 -0.22 17.48
N TYR A 167 12.69 0.36 16.27
CA TYR A 167 11.94 1.60 16.06
C TYR A 167 10.46 1.45 16.45
N ALA A 168 9.83 0.35 16.07
CA ALA A 168 8.45 0.05 16.44
C ALA A 168 8.25 0.05 17.97
N ASN A 169 9.26 -0.41 18.73
CA ASN A 169 9.22 -0.43 20.20
C ASN A 169 9.42 0.95 20.85
N LEU A 170 9.84 1.96 20.09
CA LEU A 170 9.92 3.35 20.54
C LEU A 170 8.61 4.12 20.30
N CYS A 171 7.63 3.50 19.68
CA CYS A 171 6.35 4.13 19.35
C CYS A 171 5.28 3.77 20.38
N ASP A 172 4.33 4.70 20.63
CA ASP A 172 3.19 4.46 21.51
C ASP A 172 2.22 3.43 20.93
N ARG A 173 2.20 3.31 19.59
CA ARG A 173 1.39 2.31 18.88
C ARG A 173 1.95 2.00 17.50
N VAL A 174 1.82 0.73 17.13
CA VAL A 174 2.19 0.25 15.79
C VAL A 174 0.92 -0.17 15.06
N PHE A 175 0.70 0.40 13.87
CA PHE A 175 -0.31 -0.08 12.94
C PHE A 175 0.31 -1.06 11.95
N VAL A 176 -0.42 -2.11 11.64
CA VAL A 176 -0.05 -3.11 10.64
C VAL A 176 -1.23 -3.36 9.71
N PRO A 177 -1.00 -3.68 8.43
CA PRO A 177 -2.09 -3.77 7.45
C PRO A 177 -2.87 -5.09 7.49
N SER A 178 -2.39 -6.12 8.21
CA SER A 178 -3.02 -7.45 8.24
C SER A 178 -2.66 -8.23 9.51
N GLU A 179 -3.47 -9.24 9.86
CA GLU A 179 -3.18 -10.13 11.00
C GLU A 179 -1.91 -10.95 10.80
N SER A 180 -1.63 -11.37 9.56
CA SER A 180 -0.36 -12.05 9.24
C SER A 180 0.85 -11.16 9.57
N ILE A 181 0.78 -9.86 9.27
CA ILE A 181 1.87 -8.92 9.60
C ILE A 181 1.89 -8.63 11.09
N ARG A 182 0.73 -8.56 11.77
CA ARG A 182 0.68 -8.44 13.23
C ARG A 182 1.43 -9.59 13.92
N THR A 183 1.12 -10.81 13.53
CA THR A 183 1.80 -12.01 14.04
C THR A 183 3.30 -11.92 13.77
N LEU A 184 3.69 -11.61 12.53
CA LEU A 184 5.08 -11.50 12.11
C LEU A 184 5.88 -10.49 12.94
N VAL A 185 5.35 -9.28 13.17
CA VAL A 185 6.10 -8.25 13.91
C VAL A 185 6.21 -8.59 15.41
N ILE A 186 5.19 -9.22 16.00
CA ILE A 186 5.23 -9.72 17.37
C ILE A 186 6.27 -10.83 17.52
N GLU A 187 6.31 -11.80 16.60
CA GLU A 187 7.32 -12.87 16.59
C GLU A 187 8.75 -12.31 16.42
N ARG A 188 8.90 -11.18 15.75
CA ARG A 188 10.18 -10.46 15.60
C ARG A 188 10.61 -9.66 16.82
N GLY A 189 9.76 -9.58 17.84
CA GLY A 189 10.07 -8.92 19.10
C GLY A 189 9.50 -7.50 19.24
N VAL A 190 8.47 -7.14 18.48
CA VAL A 190 7.71 -5.92 18.75
C VAL A 190 6.89 -6.12 20.02
N THR A 191 7.15 -5.27 21.03
CA THR A 191 6.48 -5.25 22.33
C THR A 191 5.52 -4.08 22.51
N ALA A 192 5.66 -3.04 21.69
CA ALA A 192 4.71 -1.94 21.63
C ALA A 192 3.30 -2.44 21.22
N PRO A 193 2.22 -1.78 21.64
CA PRO A 193 0.86 -2.17 21.26
C PRO A 193 0.67 -2.18 19.75
N VAL A 194 0.34 -3.35 19.17
CA VAL A 194 0.12 -3.55 17.73
C VAL A 194 -1.37 -3.63 17.42
N SER A 195 -1.83 -2.88 16.43
CA SER A 195 -3.23 -2.88 15.96
C SER A 195 -3.28 -3.08 14.45
N VAL A 196 -4.25 -3.87 13.99
CA VAL A 196 -4.49 -4.05 12.55
C VAL A 196 -5.33 -2.89 12.05
N VAL A 197 -4.72 -2.09 11.17
CA VAL A 197 -5.33 -0.94 10.50
C VAL A 197 -4.93 -1.02 9.02
N PRO A 198 -5.68 -1.76 8.19
CA PRO A 198 -5.41 -1.89 6.77
C PRO A 198 -5.63 -0.56 6.04
N THR A 199 -4.99 -0.39 4.89
CA THR A 199 -5.37 0.67 3.96
C THR A 199 -6.72 0.32 3.35
N GLY A 200 -7.71 1.17 3.54
CA GLY A 200 -9.04 0.95 2.99
C GLY A 200 -9.12 1.21 1.49
N VAL A 201 -10.21 0.73 0.89
CA VAL A 201 -10.60 1.06 -0.48
C VAL A 201 -11.84 1.95 -0.46
N GLU A 202 -11.87 2.98 -1.31
CA GLU A 202 -13.08 3.79 -1.53
C GLU A 202 -14.02 2.98 -2.45
N ILE A 203 -15.02 2.33 -1.88
CA ILE A 203 -15.90 1.40 -2.62
C ILE A 203 -16.57 2.08 -3.80
N ASP A 204 -17.04 3.31 -3.61
CA ASP A 204 -17.77 4.07 -4.64
C ASP A 204 -16.88 4.42 -5.84
N ASP A 205 -15.57 4.63 -5.62
CA ASP A 205 -14.59 4.93 -6.69
C ASP A 205 -14.42 3.72 -7.63
N PHE A 206 -14.70 2.49 -7.15
CA PHE A 206 -14.53 1.24 -7.89
C PHE A 206 -15.84 0.57 -8.29
N ALA A 207 -16.99 1.06 -7.80
CA ALA A 207 -18.30 0.46 -8.08
C ALA A 207 -18.72 0.57 -9.55
N GLN A 208 -18.16 1.51 -10.28
CA GLN A 208 -18.45 1.76 -11.70
C GLN A 208 -17.16 2.10 -12.45
N GLY A 209 -17.05 1.60 -13.70
CA GLY A 209 -15.94 1.89 -14.60
C GLY A 209 -16.29 1.56 -16.05
N ASP A 210 -15.64 2.25 -17.00
CA ASP A 210 -15.78 1.96 -18.43
C ASP A 210 -14.82 0.84 -18.87
N GLY A 211 -15.06 -0.37 -18.37
CA GLY A 211 -14.28 -1.55 -18.76
C GLY A 211 -14.34 -1.83 -20.26
N ALA A 212 -15.49 -1.61 -20.91
CA ALA A 212 -15.63 -1.76 -22.34
C ALA A 212 -14.78 -0.75 -23.12
N GLY A 213 -14.74 0.52 -22.69
CA GLY A 213 -13.86 1.53 -23.23
C GLY A 213 -12.38 1.17 -23.06
N MET A 214 -12.00 0.65 -21.89
CA MET A 214 -10.63 0.20 -21.62
C MET A 214 -10.26 -1.00 -22.52
N ARG A 215 -11.14 -2.01 -22.68
CA ARG A 215 -10.93 -3.13 -23.62
C ARG A 215 -10.71 -2.62 -25.05
N ARG A 216 -11.55 -1.73 -25.54
CA ARG A 216 -11.37 -1.12 -26.88
C ARG A 216 -10.05 -0.39 -27.02
N ALA A 217 -9.67 0.39 -26.03
CA ALA A 217 -8.40 1.16 -26.05
C ALA A 217 -7.16 0.23 -26.09
N LEU A 218 -7.26 -0.95 -25.49
CA LEU A 218 -6.19 -1.95 -25.47
C LEU A 218 -6.24 -2.93 -26.66
N GLY A 219 -7.28 -2.87 -27.50
CA GLY A 219 -7.48 -3.80 -28.60
C GLY A 219 -7.91 -5.21 -28.15
N VAL A 220 -8.57 -5.31 -27.00
CA VAL A 220 -9.14 -6.57 -26.49
C VAL A 220 -10.49 -6.79 -27.17
N PRO A 221 -10.79 -8.00 -27.72
CA PRO A 221 -12.10 -8.32 -28.28
C PRO A 221 -13.24 -8.19 -27.24
N GLU A 222 -14.43 -7.78 -27.69
CA GLU A 222 -15.57 -7.59 -26.76
C GLU A 222 -16.02 -8.89 -26.11
N ASP A 223 -15.92 -10.01 -26.82
CA ASP A 223 -16.30 -11.37 -26.38
C ASP A 223 -15.17 -12.10 -25.63
N ALA A 224 -14.02 -11.45 -25.41
CA ALA A 224 -12.89 -12.09 -24.76
C ALA A 224 -13.15 -12.30 -23.25
N PHE A 225 -12.73 -13.46 -22.74
CA PHE A 225 -12.49 -13.66 -21.32
C PHE A 225 -11.13 -13.08 -20.94
N VAL A 226 -11.09 -12.15 -20.01
CA VAL A 226 -9.90 -11.35 -19.68
C VAL A 226 -9.34 -11.69 -18.31
N VAL A 227 -8.14 -12.28 -18.32
CA VAL A 227 -7.31 -12.40 -17.10
C VAL A 227 -6.53 -11.11 -16.92
N GLY A 228 -6.73 -10.42 -15.81
CA GLY A 228 -6.05 -9.16 -15.51
C GLY A 228 -5.00 -9.28 -14.41
N HIS A 229 -3.97 -8.46 -14.50
CA HIS A 229 -3.00 -8.21 -13.42
C HIS A 229 -2.65 -6.72 -13.38
N LEU A 230 -2.49 -6.18 -12.18
CA LEU A 230 -2.04 -4.81 -11.95
C LEU A 230 -0.96 -4.78 -10.88
N GLY A 231 0.23 -4.27 -11.24
CA GLY A 231 1.37 -4.19 -10.32
C GLY A 231 2.70 -4.01 -11.02
N ARG A 232 3.79 -3.92 -10.24
CA ARG A 232 5.15 -3.90 -10.80
C ARG A 232 5.48 -5.24 -11.43
N LEU A 233 6.07 -5.22 -12.63
CA LEU A 233 6.45 -6.44 -13.35
C LEU A 233 7.88 -6.88 -12.94
N THR A 234 7.99 -7.45 -11.74
CA THR A 234 9.24 -7.76 -11.05
C THR A 234 9.24 -9.17 -10.43
N GLU A 235 10.41 -9.66 -10.04
CA GLU A 235 10.58 -10.98 -9.43
C GLU A 235 9.87 -11.09 -8.07
N GLU A 236 9.90 -10.04 -7.24
CA GLU A 236 9.25 -10.04 -5.92
C GLU A 236 7.72 -10.13 -6.01
N LYS A 237 7.15 -9.79 -7.17
CA LYS A 237 5.72 -10.00 -7.48
C LYS A 237 5.44 -11.37 -8.08
N ASN A 238 6.47 -12.22 -8.16
CA ASN A 238 6.37 -13.57 -8.71
C ASN A 238 5.80 -13.61 -10.15
N ILE A 239 6.15 -12.57 -10.93
CA ILE A 239 5.68 -12.41 -12.32
C ILE A 239 6.09 -13.58 -13.22
N PRO A 240 7.27 -14.21 -13.10
CA PRO A 240 7.61 -15.37 -13.91
C PRO A 240 6.62 -16.52 -13.75
N PHE A 241 6.26 -16.87 -12.50
CA PHE A 241 5.27 -17.90 -12.22
C PHE A 241 3.88 -17.52 -12.75
N LEU A 242 3.45 -16.29 -12.47
CA LEU A 242 2.16 -15.78 -12.91
C LEU A 242 2.03 -15.83 -14.44
N THR A 243 3.09 -15.43 -15.13
CA THR A 243 3.14 -15.47 -16.61
C THR A 243 3.00 -16.90 -17.12
N ASP A 244 3.74 -17.86 -16.56
CA ASP A 244 3.68 -19.26 -17.01
C ASP A 244 2.29 -19.86 -16.77
N ALA A 245 1.64 -19.55 -15.65
CA ALA A 245 0.30 -19.99 -15.33
C ALA A 245 -0.74 -19.38 -16.29
N ILE A 246 -0.65 -18.09 -16.60
CA ILE A 246 -1.56 -17.42 -17.54
C ILE A 246 -1.31 -17.92 -18.97
N VAL A 247 -0.06 -18.04 -19.42
CA VAL A 247 0.28 -18.60 -20.74
C VAL A 247 -0.30 -19.99 -20.89
N ARG A 248 -0.16 -20.85 -19.87
CA ARG A 248 -0.73 -22.17 -19.87
C ARG A 248 -2.26 -22.13 -20.03
N PHE A 249 -2.94 -21.32 -19.21
CA PHE A 249 -4.39 -21.16 -19.30
C PHE A 249 -4.82 -20.71 -20.69
N VAL A 250 -4.23 -19.62 -21.22
CA VAL A 250 -4.61 -19.05 -22.53
C VAL A 250 -4.33 -20.02 -23.68
N SER A 251 -3.24 -20.80 -23.60
CA SER A 251 -2.88 -21.78 -24.64
C SER A 251 -3.77 -23.03 -24.64
N GLU A 252 -4.32 -23.42 -23.48
CA GLU A 252 -5.11 -24.64 -23.30
C GLU A 252 -6.61 -24.37 -23.17
N ALA A 253 -7.04 -23.11 -23.09
CA ALA A 253 -8.44 -22.73 -23.02
C ALA A 253 -9.21 -23.19 -24.27
N ASP A 254 -10.48 -23.53 -24.08
CA ASP A 254 -11.39 -23.76 -25.18
C ASP A 254 -11.37 -22.53 -26.12
N PRO A 255 -11.22 -22.69 -27.43
CA PRO A 255 -11.29 -21.61 -28.39
C PRO A 255 -12.51 -20.69 -28.22
N ALA A 256 -13.65 -21.26 -27.78
CA ALA A 256 -14.86 -20.51 -27.50
C ALA A 256 -14.74 -19.55 -26.30
N THR A 257 -13.81 -19.79 -25.40
CA THR A 257 -13.51 -18.89 -24.26
C THR A 257 -12.87 -17.60 -24.74
N ASN A 258 -12.18 -17.60 -25.89
CA ASN A 258 -11.46 -16.45 -26.42
C ASN A 258 -10.60 -15.75 -25.33
N ALA A 259 -9.73 -16.53 -24.65
CA ALA A 259 -8.99 -16.08 -23.47
C ALA A 259 -7.89 -15.08 -23.84
N HIS A 260 -7.85 -13.92 -23.15
CA HIS A 260 -6.85 -12.87 -23.28
C HIS A 260 -6.27 -12.48 -21.91
N CYS A 261 -5.10 -11.84 -21.94
CA CYS A 261 -4.43 -11.31 -20.74
C CYS A 261 -4.24 -9.80 -20.87
N VAL A 262 -4.59 -9.05 -19.83
CA VAL A 262 -4.32 -7.62 -19.71
C VAL A 262 -3.41 -7.37 -18.51
N LEU A 263 -2.28 -6.67 -18.75
CA LEU A 263 -1.32 -6.31 -17.73
C LEU A 263 -1.22 -4.80 -17.58
N PHE A 264 -1.40 -4.30 -16.36
CA PHE A 264 -1.15 -2.89 -16.02
C PHE A 264 0.05 -2.80 -15.07
N GLY A 265 0.96 -1.89 -15.38
CA GLY A 265 2.20 -1.65 -14.68
C GLY A 265 3.41 -1.78 -15.59
N THR A 266 4.58 -1.53 -15.01
CA THR A 266 5.87 -1.60 -15.72
C THR A 266 6.88 -2.36 -14.87
N GLY A 267 7.97 -2.82 -15.50
CA GLY A 267 9.06 -3.48 -14.82
C GLY A 267 10.02 -4.20 -15.77
N PRO A 268 11.16 -4.66 -15.25
CA PRO A 268 12.20 -5.28 -16.05
C PRO A 268 11.75 -6.59 -16.74
N LEU A 269 10.68 -7.23 -16.24
CA LEU A 269 10.20 -8.51 -16.77
C LEU A 269 9.21 -8.38 -17.94
N GLU A 270 8.82 -7.17 -18.36
CA GLU A 270 7.87 -7.01 -19.48
C GLU A 270 8.33 -7.70 -20.77
N ARG A 271 9.63 -7.59 -21.12
CA ARG A 271 10.18 -8.25 -22.30
C ARG A 271 10.13 -9.78 -22.21
N ASP A 272 10.33 -10.33 -21.01
CA ASP A 272 10.24 -11.76 -20.75
C ASP A 272 8.81 -12.27 -20.89
N ILE A 273 7.83 -11.53 -20.38
CA ILE A 273 6.40 -11.84 -20.52
C ILE A 273 6.04 -11.93 -22.02
N ARG A 274 6.36 -10.88 -22.79
CA ARG A 274 6.08 -10.84 -24.24
C ARG A 274 6.75 -12.00 -24.99
N ARG A 275 7.98 -12.36 -24.61
CA ARG A 275 8.71 -13.50 -25.18
C ARG A 275 7.99 -14.82 -24.93
N ARG A 276 7.48 -15.05 -23.69
CA ARG A 276 6.79 -16.29 -23.31
C ARG A 276 5.47 -16.44 -24.09
N PHE A 277 4.66 -15.39 -24.17
CA PHE A 277 3.46 -15.39 -25.00
C PHE A 277 3.78 -15.66 -26.49
N GLY A 278 4.80 -15.02 -27.03
CA GLY A 278 5.26 -15.25 -28.42
C GLY A 278 5.74 -16.68 -28.67
N ALA A 279 6.50 -17.28 -27.73
CA ALA A 279 6.98 -18.65 -27.84
C ALA A 279 5.86 -19.70 -27.91
N HIS A 280 4.66 -19.40 -27.37
CA HIS A 280 3.49 -20.25 -27.42
C HIS A 280 2.51 -19.89 -28.57
N GLY A 281 2.90 -18.93 -29.45
CA GLY A 281 2.07 -18.53 -30.59
C GLY A 281 0.80 -17.73 -30.22
N ILE A 282 0.76 -17.14 -29.03
CA ILE A 282 -0.39 -16.39 -28.47
C ILE A 282 -0.03 -14.92 -28.16
N ALA A 283 0.92 -14.34 -28.89
CA ALA A 283 1.35 -12.96 -28.69
C ALA A 283 0.23 -11.94 -28.85
N ASP A 284 -0.74 -12.20 -29.69
CA ASP A 284 -1.96 -11.43 -29.93
C ASP A 284 -2.97 -11.47 -28.79
N ARG A 285 -2.80 -12.37 -27.84
CA ARG A 285 -3.62 -12.51 -26.63
C ARG A 285 -3.12 -11.71 -25.44
N LEU A 286 -1.95 -11.04 -25.56
CA LEU A 286 -1.35 -10.23 -24.50
C LEU A 286 -1.51 -8.74 -24.79
N HIS A 287 -2.14 -8.03 -23.88
CA HIS A 287 -2.32 -6.58 -23.92
C HIS A 287 -1.64 -5.93 -22.72
N VAL A 288 -0.73 -4.98 -22.96
CA VAL A 288 0.01 -4.29 -21.89
C VAL A 288 -0.37 -2.82 -21.90
N GLY A 289 -1.09 -2.38 -20.86
CA GLY A 289 -1.59 -1.03 -20.69
C GLY A 289 -0.59 -0.05 -20.05
N GLY A 290 0.57 -0.55 -19.57
CA GLY A 290 1.56 0.30 -18.90
C GLY A 290 1.10 0.80 -17.53
N VAL A 291 1.65 1.94 -17.10
CA VAL A 291 1.24 2.59 -15.84
C VAL A 291 -0.14 3.22 -16.02
N ILE A 292 -1.03 2.95 -15.07
CA ILE A 292 -2.40 3.47 -15.08
C ILE A 292 -2.54 4.62 -14.07
N GLU A 293 -3.20 5.69 -14.47
CA GLU A 293 -3.54 6.81 -13.60
C GLU A 293 -4.65 6.42 -12.62
N GLU A 294 -4.67 7.05 -11.44
CA GLU A 294 -5.65 6.72 -10.39
C GLU A 294 -7.10 6.87 -10.89
N ALA A 295 -7.38 7.88 -11.69
CA ALA A 295 -8.70 8.13 -12.26
C ALA A 295 -9.21 7.03 -13.22
N CYS A 296 -8.29 6.21 -13.77
CA CYS A 296 -8.60 5.12 -14.71
C CYS A 296 -8.51 3.74 -14.06
N LEU A 297 -8.24 3.65 -12.76
CA LEU A 297 -8.08 2.36 -12.08
C LEU A 297 -9.36 1.53 -12.12
N ALA A 298 -10.51 2.13 -11.88
CA ALA A 298 -11.80 1.46 -11.95
C ALA A 298 -12.04 0.86 -13.35
N ASP A 299 -11.79 1.64 -14.41
CA ASP A 299 -11.94 1.18 -15.80
C ASP A 299 -11.02 -0.02 -16.10
N ALA A 300 -9.79 0.03 -15.55
CA ALA A 300 -8.84 -1.07 -15.69
C ALA A 300 -9.33 -2.36 -15.04
N TYR A 301 -9.87 -2.30 -13.81
CA TYR A 301 -10.44 -3.48 -13.15
C TYR A 301 -11.71 -3.97 -13.83
N HIS A 302 -12.62 -3.07 -14.22
CA HIS A 302 -13.84 -3.44 -14.95
C HIS A 302 -13.58 -4.02 -16.36
N ALA A 303 -12.36 -3.88 -16.88
CA ALA A 303 -11.94 -4.56 -18.11
C ALA A 303 -11.60 -6.05 -17.90
N MET A 304 -11.50 -6.52 -16.65
CA MET A 304 -11.10 -7.88 -16.30
C MET A 304 -12.30 -8.75 -15.88
N ASP A 305 -12.26 -10.03 -16.22
CA ASP A 305 -13.22 -11.03 -15.72
C ASP A 305 -12.68 -11.78 -14.50
N VAL A 306 -11.36 -11.84 -14.36
CA VAL A 306 -10.66 -12.38 -13.18
C VAL A 306 -9.37 -11.63 -12.93
N PHE A 307 -9.06 -11.35 -11.68
CA PHE A 307 -7.79 -10.77 -11.28
C PHE A 307 -6.83 -11.86 -10.81
N ALA A 308 -5.68 -11.98 -11.48
CA ALA A 308 -4.66 -12.98 -11.19
C ALA A 308 -3.52 -12.37 -10.36
N PHE A 309 -3.18 -13.02 -9.23
CA PHE A 309 -2.21 -12.48 -8.29
C PHE A 309 -1.32 -13.57 -7.67
N ALA A 310 -0.01 -13.44 -7.80
CA ALA A 310 0.93 -14.47 -7.35
C ALA A 310 2.02 -13.98 -6.40
N SER A 311 1.97 -12.71 -5.98
CA SER A 311 2.97 -12.14 -5.06
C SER A 311 2.94 -12.85 -3.71
N THR A 312 4.12 -13.20 -3.19
CA THR A 312 4.31 -13.85 -1.89
C THR A 312 4.89 -12.91 -0.83
N SER A 313 5.19 -11.66 -1.20
CA SER A 313 5.82 -10.65 -0.34
C SER A 313 4.88 -9.51 0.08
N GLU A 314 3.57 -9.73 0.00
CA GLU A 314 2.60 -8.70 0.35
C GLU A 314 2.50 -8.49 1.86
N THR A 315 2.19 -7.25 2.23
CA THR A 315 1.76 -6.91 3.57
C THR A 315 0.24 -6.79 3.69
N GLN A 316 -0.42 -6.39 2.59
CA GLN A 316 -1.88 -6.28 2.50
C GLN A 316 -2.44 -6.75 1.15
N GLY A 317 -1.83 -6.33 0.01
CA GLY A 317 -2.38 -6.58 -1.32
C GLY A 317 -3.54 -5.65 -1.68
N MET A 318 -3.35 -4.32 -1.60
CA MET A 318 -4.39 -3.32 -1.90
C MET A 318 -5.05 -3.52 -3.27
N VAL A 319 -4.28 -3.92 -4.28
CA VAL A 319 -4.79 -4.19 -5.64
C VAL A 319 -5.83 -5.31 -5.67
N ILE A 320 -5.76 -6.28 -4.74
CA ILE A 320 -6.76 -7.33 -4.57
C ILE A 320 -8.08 -6.72 -4.09
N THR A 321 -8.00 -5.85 -3.07
CA THR A 321 -9.18 -5.18 -2.51
C THR A 321 -9.83 -4.25 -3.54
N GLU A 322 -9.04 -3.58 -4.37
CA GLU A 322 -9.51 -2.74 -5.49
C GLU A 322 -10.22 -3.58 -6.56
N ALA A 323 -9.61 -4.71 -6.99
CA ALA A 323 -10.25 -5.63 -7.93
C ALA A 323 -11.59 -6.15 -7.40
N MET A 324 -11.61 -6.56 -6.12
CA MET A 324 -12.84 -7.03 -5.48
C MET A 324 -13.89 -5.92 -5.31
N ALA A 325 -13.50 -4.67 -5.05
CA ALA A 325 -14.43 -3.54 -5.00
C ALA A 325 -15.10 -3.29 -6.36
N SER A 326 -14.38 -3.58 -7.45
CA SER A 326 -14.92 -3.56 -8.82
C SER A 326 -15.74 -4.82 -9.18
N GLY A 327 -15.96 -5.73 -8.24
CA GLY A 327 -16.71 -6.97 -8.46
C GLY A 327 -15.93 -8.06 -9.21
N VAL A 328 -14.62 -7.95 -9.31
CA VAL A 328 -13.77 -8.91 -10.03
C VAL A 328 -13.31 -10.02 -9.07
N PRO A 329 -13.66 -11.30 -9.32
CA PRO A 329 -13.14 -12.43 -8.54
C PRO A 329 -11.63 -12.56 -8.68
N VAL A 330 -10.98 -13.11 -7.64
CA VAL A 330 -9.52 -13.18 -7.58
C VAL A 330 -9.02 -14.61 -7.59
N VAL A 331 -8.00 -14.91 -8.39
CA VAL A 331 -7.21 -16.14 -8.29
C VAL A 331 -5.82 -15.75 -7.75
N ALA A 332 -5.49 -16.24 -6.55
CA ALA A 332 -4.26 -15.84 -5.89
C ALA A 332 -3.52 -17.01 -5.22
N LEU A 333 -2.19 -16.85 -5.09
CA LEU A 333 -1.40 -17.68 -4.18
C LEU A 333 -1.62 -17.24 -2.74
N ASP A 334 -1.63 -18.21 -1.83
CA ASP A 334 -1.73 -17.99 -0.39
C ASP A 334 -0.46 -17.31 0.12
N ALA A 335 -0.61 -16.10 0.66
CA ALA A 335 0.47 -15.29 1.20
C ALA A 335 -0.05 -14.36 2.32
N PRO A 336 0.84 -13.84 3.19
CA PRO A 336 0.47 -12.79 4.14
C PRO A 336 -0.23 -11.62 3.45
N GLY A 337 -1.29 -11.10 4.07
CA GLY A 337 -2.12 -10.03 3.49
C GLY A 337 -3.11 -10.50 2.42
N VAL A 338 -2.82 -11.59 1.69
CA VAL A 338 -3.72 -12.14 0.66
C VAL A 338 -4.80 -13.00 1.31
N ARG A 339 -4.41 -13.92 2.21
CA ARG A 339 -5.32 -14.88 2.87
C ARG A 339 -6.37 -14.23 3.77
N GLU A 340 -6.20 -12.99 4.15
CA GLU A 340 -7.18 -12.23 4.92
C GLU A 340 -8.30 -11.65 4.06
N ILE A 341 -8.09 -11.59 2.74
CA ILE A 341 -8.99 -10.96 1.78
C ILE A 341 -9.61 -11.99 0.85
N VAL A 342 -8.78 -12.91 0.32
CA VAL A 342 -9.23 -13.97 -0.60
C VAL A 342 -9.69 -15.18 0.21
N GLU A 343 -10.98 -15.50 0.07
CA GLU A 343 -11.62 -16.68 0.67
C GLU A 343 -11.89 -17.69 -0.45
N ASP A 344 -11.20 -18.86 -0.39
CA ASP A 344 -11.29 -19.87 -1.44
C ASP A 344 -12.74 -20.29 -1.75
N ARG A 345 -13.09 -20.33 -3.03
CA ARG A 345 -14.42 -20.63 -3.56
C ARG A 345 -15.57 -19.72 -3.10
N ARG A 346 -15.25 -18.65 -2.41
CA ARG A 346 -16.26 -17.66 -1.97
C ARG A 346 -16.20 -16.38 -2.80
N ASN A 347 -15.02 -15.78 -2.92
CA ASN A 347 -14.79 -14.55 -3.67
C ASN A 347 -13.68 -14.72 -4.73
N GLY A 348 -13.27 -15.96 -5.00
CA GLY A 348 -12.24 -16.36 -5.92
C GLY A 348 -11.61 -17.68 -5.52
N HIS A 349 -10.35 -17.89 -5.89
CA HIS A 349 -9.56 -19.06 -5.50
C HIS A 349 -8.29 -18.64 -4.75
N LEU A 350 -8.02 -19.31 -3.62
CA LEU A 350 -6.81 -19.15 -2.84
C LEU A 350 -5.99 -20.44 -2.88
N LEU A 351 -4.81 -20.41 -3.48
CA LEU A 351 -4.01 -21.60 -3.78
C LEU A 351 -2.81 -21.69 -2.84
N GLY A 352 -2.68 -22.80 -2.13
CA GLY A 352 -1.67 -23.01 -1.07
C GLY A 352 -0.24 -23.23 -1.58
N SER A 353 -0.04 -23.48 -2.87
CA SER A 353 1.29 -23.71 -3.46
C SER A 353 1.41 -23.12 -4.86
N PRO A 354 2.63 -22.70 -5.27
CA PRO A 354 2.89 -22.17 -6.61
C PRO A 354 2.97 -23.29 -7.65
N ASP A 355 1.84 -23.93 -7.95
CA ASP A 355 1.70 -24.93 -9.01
C ASP A 355 0.99 -24.34 -10.21
N ILE A 356 1.67 -24.32 -11.37
CA ILE A 356 1.20 -23.69 -12.61
C ILE A 356 -0.11 -24.37 -13.09
N PHE A 357 -0.21 -25.69 -12.96
CA PHE A 357 -1.38 -26.44 -13.42
C PHE A 357 -2.62 -26.10 -12.58
N THR A 358 -2.45 -26.09 -11.26
CA THR A 358 -3.54 -25.74 -10.34
C THR A 358 -3.98 -24.28 -10.51
N PHE A 359 -3.02 -23.36 -10.74
CA PHE A 359 -3.35 -21.95 -10.99
C PHE A 359 -4.10 -21.75 -12.31
N ALA A 360 -3.65 -22.39 -13.39
CA ALA A 360 -4.33 -22.36 -14.68
C ALA A 360 -5.73 -22.99 -14.61
N ALA A 361 -5.89 -24.08 -13.86
CA ALA A 361 -7.19 -24.72 -13.63
C ALA A 361 -8.15 -23.79 -12.86
N ALA A 362 -7.67 -23.05 -11.87
CA ALA A 362 -8.48 -22.06 -11.14
C ALA A 362 -8.96 -20.91 -12.05
N LEU A 363 -8.12 -20.45 -12.99
CA LEU A 363 -8.51 -19.47 -14.01
C LEU A 363 -9.59 -20.07 -14.95
N ALA A 364 -9.42 -21.34 -15.35
CA ALA A 364 -10.39 -22.04 -16.20
C ALA A 364 -11.75 -22.25 -15.51
N ASP A 365 -11.77 -22.46 -14.19
CA ASP A 365 -13.01 -22.54 -13.42
C ASP A 365 -13.79 -21.22 -13.47
N ILE A 366 -13.12 -20.08 -13.29
CA ILE A 366 -13.78 -18.76 -13.41
C ILE A 366 -14.29 -18.55 -14.85
N ALA A 367 -13.48 -18.87 -15.88
CA ALA A 367 -13.87 -18.74 -17.26
C ALA A 367 -15.11 -19.59 -17.59
N ARG A 368 -15.19 -20.81 -17.03
CA ARG A 368 -16.35 -21.69 -17.16
C ARG A 368 -17.59 -21.07 -16.52
N PHE A 369 -17.47 -20.42 -15.37
CA PHE A 369 -18.62 -19.74 -14.74
C PHE A 369 -19.12 -18.59 -15.62
N VAL A 370 -18.23 -17.74 -16.17
CA VAL A 370 -18.62 -16.67 -17.09
C VAL A 370 -19.40 -17.21 -18.29
N SER A 371 -18.94 -18.33 -18.87
CA SER A 371 -19.52 -18.87 -20.12
C SER A 371 -20.75 -19.71 -19.90
N TYR A 372 -20.81 -20.51 -18.82
CA TYR A 372 -21.80 -21.59 -18.65
C TYR A 372 -22.61 -21.54 -17.36
N ASP A 373 -22.17 -20.76 -16.34
CA ASP A 373 -22.88 -20.60 -15.07
C ASP A 373 -22.78 -19.16 -14.57
N PRO A 374 -23.41 -18.21 -15.25
CA PRO A 374 -23.37 -16.80 -14.87
C PRO A 374 -23.85 -16.53 -13.44
N THR A 375 -24.75 -17.39 -12.91
CA THR A 375 -25.24 -17.27 -11.53
C THR A 375 -24.13 -17.48 -10.51
N GLU A 376 -23.24 -18.45 -10.77
CA GLU A 376 -22.09 -18.72 -9.90
C GLU A 376 -21.06 -17.60 -10.02
N TYR A 377 -20.79 -17.09 -11.23
CA TYR A 377 -19.94 -15.91 -11.40
C TYR A 377 -20.47 -14.70 -10.65
N ASP A 378 -21.75 -14.39 -10.75
CA ASP A 378 -22.42 -13.31 -10.02
C ASP A 378 -22.33 -13.50 -8.50
N ARG A 379 -22.39 -14.75 -8.02
CA ARG A 379 -22.22 -15.06 -6.60
C ARG A 379 -20.80 -14.71 -6.13
N LEU A 380 -19.78 -15.10 -6.88
CA LEU A 380 -18.37 -14.79 -6.61
C LEU A 380 -18.14 -13.26 -6.62
N SER A 381 -18.64 -12.58 -7.65
CA SER A 381 -18.55 -11.14 -7.81
C SER A 381 -19.16 -10.39 -6.63
N ARG A 382 -20.40 -10.72 -6.24
CA ARG A 382 -21.03 -10.11 -5.04
C ARG A 382 -20.27 -10.40 -3.76
N ALA A 383 -19.71 -11.59 -3.62
CA ALA A 383 -18.89 -11.94 -2.46
C ALA A 383 -17.57 -11.17 -2.44
N ALA A 384 -16.96 -10.89 -3.61
CA ALA A 384 -15.78 -10.05 -3.75
C ALA A 384 -16.08 -8.62 -3.27
N VAL A 385 -17.15 -7.99 -3.77
CA VAL A 385 -17.58 -6.65 -3.31
C VAL A 385 -17.84 -6.63 -1.80
N SER A 386 -18.53 -7.65 -1.27
CA SER A 386 -18.79 -7.75 0.18
C SER A 386 -17.51 -7.88 0.99
N SER A 387 -16.49 -8.57 0.46
CA SER A 387 -15.18 -8.69 1.12
C SER A 387 -14.41 -7.36 1.10
N ALA A 388 -14.41 -6.65 -0.02
CA ALA A 388 -13.83 -5.31 -0.13
C ALA A 388 -14.52 -4.31 0.82
N ALA A 389 -15.84 -4.37 0.97
CA ALA A 389 -16.60 -3.47 1.85
C ALA A 389 -16.22 -3.60 3.33
N ARG A 390 -15.73 -4.77 3.76
CA ARG A 390 -15.18 -4.93 5.13
C ARG A 390 -13.92 -4.10 5.34
N LEU A 391 -13.21 -3.77 4.26
CA LEU A 391 -12.00 -2.95 4.23
C LEU A 391 -12.26 -1.59 3.57
N SER A 392 -13.49 -1.05 3.73
CA SER A 392 -13.79 0.30 3.21
C SER A 392 -12.89 1.35 3.87
N MET A 393 -12.54 2.40 3.13
CA MET A 393 -11.71 3.50 3.65
C MET A 393 -12.37 4.19 4.85
N GLU A 394 -13.70 4.29 4.85
CA GLU A 394 -14.49 4.82 5.97
C GLU A 394 -14.20 4.06 7.27
N ARG A 395 -14.41 2.74 7.28
CA ARG A 395 -14.19 1.90 8.47
C ARG A 395 -12.75 1.90 8.96
N THR A 396 -11.79 1.85 8.05
CA THR A 396 -10.38 1.81 8.42
C THR A 396 -9.90 3.15 8.97
N ALA A 397 -10.38 4.27 8.40
CA ALA A 397 -10.10 5.61 8.91
C ALA A 397 -10.72 5.84 10.29
N GLU A 398 -11.97 5.44 10.51
CA GLU A 398 -12.63 5.49 11.81
C GLU A 398 -11.85 4.69 12.87
N THR A 399 -11.42 3.48 12.53
CA THR A 399 -10.59 2.65 13.41
C THR A 399 -9.28 3.35 13.81
N ALA A 400 -8.59 3.95 12.84
CA ALA A 400 -7.36 4.69 13.12
C ALA A 400 -7.62 5.93 14.01
N LEU A 401 -8.69 6.69 13.73
CA LEU A 401 -9.08 7.88 14.49
C LEU A 401 -9.48 7.53 15.93
N GLU A 402 -10.11 6.37 16.18
CA GLU A 402 -10.34 5.90 17.53
C GLU A 402 -9.04 5.69 18.30
N TYR A 403 -8.02 5.11 17.69
CA TYR A 403 -6.71 4.95 18.32
C TYR A 403 -6.04 6.29 18.58
N TYR A 404 -6.08 7.24 17.65
CA TYR A 404 -5.54 8.58 17.86
C TYR A 404 -6.24 9.29 19.00
N SER A 405 -7.55 9.24 19.07
CA SER A 405 -8.34 9.84 20.14
C SER A 405 -8.04 9.23 21.51
N ARG A 406 -7.75 7.91 21.57
CA ARG A 406 -7.36 7.23 22.83
C ARG A 406 -5.97 7.66 23.27
N LEU A 407 -5.00 7.74 22.36
CA LEU A 407 -3.65 8.18 22.65
C LEU A 407 -3.63 9.64 23.14
N ARG A 408 -4.30 10.55 22.44
CA ARG A 408 -4.43 11.96 22.83
C ARG A 408 -4.99 12.12 24.25
N ARG A 409 -6.01 11.35 24.62
CA ARG A 409 -6.60 11.41 25.97
C ARG A 409 -5.68 10.84 27.05
N TYR A 410 -4.97 9.77 26.74
CA TYR A 410 -4.03 9.15 27.67
C TYR A 410 -2.89 10.12 27.99
N ASP A 411 -2.28 10.72 27.00
CA ASP A 411 -1.21 11.68 27.17
C ASP A 411 -1.65 12.96 27.88
N ALA A 412 -2.81 13.50 27.53
CA ALA A 412 -3.37 14.66 28.21
C ALA A 412 -3.61 14.43 29.72
N ALA A 413 -3.90 13.17 30.12
CA ALA A 413 -4.03 12.81 31.53
C ALA A 413 -2.67 12.71 32.25
N HIS A 414 -1.62 12.28 31.55
CA HIS A 414 -0.28 12.06 32.11
C HIS A 414 0.59 13.32 32.09
N ARG A 415 0.41 14.24 31.11
CA ARG A 415 1.13 15.51 30.99
C ARG A 415 0.89 16.51 32.11
N ARG A 416 -0.14 16.31 32.95
CA ARG A 416 -0.46 17.20 34.08
C ARG A 416 0.46 17.01 35.30
N VAL A 417 1.42 16.10 35.23
CA VAL A 417 2.37 15.86 36.31
C VAL A 417 3.72 16.48 35.92
N ASP A 418 3.95 17.69 36.47
CA ASP A 418 5.20 18.43 36.58
C ASP A 418 6.26 18.32 35.47
N ARG A 419 6.25 19.28 34.52
CA ARG A 419 7.43 19.57 33.67
C ARG A 419 8.39 20.56 34.40
N ALA A 420 9.59 20.08 34.65
CA ALA A 420 10.69 20.96 35.00
C ALA A 420 11.20 21.73 33.74
N PRO A 421 11.69 22.97 33.84
CA PRO A 421 12.15 23.78 32.70
C PRO A 421 13.29 23.18 31.86
N TRP A 422 13.88 22.07 32.29
CA TRP A 422 15.00 21.38 31.64
C TRP A 422 14.58 20.13 30.85
N SER A 423 13.27 19.79 30.80
CA SER A 423 12.79 18.56 30.18
C SER A 423 13.11 18.49 28.68
N ASP A 424 12.96 19.59 27.93
CA ASP A 424 13.11 19.59 26.47
C ASP A 424 14.54 19.21 26.02
N ALA A 425 15.58 19.69 26.75
CA ALA A 425 16.97 19.33 26.44
C ALA A 425 17.27 17.85 26.75
N PHE A 426 16.68 17.33 27.83
CA PHE A 426 16.79 15.90 28.17
C PHE A 426 16.02 15.02 27.20
N ASP A 427 14.84 15.44 26.72
CA ASP A 427 14.00 14.68 25.79
C ASP A 427 14.68 14.59 24.40
N ILE A 428 15.29 15.68 23.91
CA ILE A 428 16.11 15.65 22.70
C ILE A 428 17.32 14.71 22.87
N ALA A 429 18.05 14.83 23.98
CA ALA A 429 19.19 13.96 24.24
C ALA A 429 18.77 12.50 24.40
N ALA A 430 17.62 12.22 25.00
CA ALA A 430 17.05 10.89 25.13
C ALA A 430 16.68 10.31 23.76
N SER A 431 16.00 11.07 22.89
CA SER A 431 15.63 10.62 21.56
C SER A 431 16.85 10.34 20.67
N GLU A 432 17.90 11.18 20.72
CA GLU A 432 19.17 10.93 20.02
C GLU A 432 19.88 9.69 20.55
N TRP A 433 19.85 9.49 21.86
CA TRP A 433 20.44 8.32 22.50
C TRP A 433 19.70 7.02 22.14
N GLU A 434 18.37 7.06 22.13
CA GLU A 434 17.53 5.93 21.71
C GLU A 434 17.74 5.56 20.25
N LEU A 435 17.80 6.54 19.33
CA LEU A 435 18.12 6.32 17.92
C LEU A 435 19.52 5.73 17.73
N PHE A 436 20.51 6.23 18.50
CA PHE A 436 21.86 5.71 18.47
C PHE A 436 21.91 4.27 19.01
N LEU A 437 21.28 4.00 20.17
CA LEU A 437 21.19 2.65 20.72
C LEU A 437 20.44 1.69 19.79
N ASN A 438 19.34 2.12 19.20
CA ASN A 438 18.60 1.34 18.19
C ASN A 438 19.51 0.91 17.03
N THR A 439 20.29 1.86 16.50
CA THR A 439 21.21 1.59 15.38
C THR A 439 22.33 0.63 15.82
N LEU A 440 22.96 0.85 16.98
CA LEU A 440 24.00 -0.03 17.51
C LEU A 440 23.48 -1.43 17.83
N GLN A 441 22.33 -1.55 18.50
CA GLN A 441 21.73 -2.80 18.85
C GLN A 441 21.34 -3.59 17.60
N SER A 442 20.73 -2.93 16.61
CA SER A 442 20.35 -3.53 15.34
C SER A 442 21.58 -4.06 14.58
N ALA A 443 22.69 -3.32 14.59
CA ALA A 443 23.95 -3.75 14.01
C ALA A 443 24.56 -4.95 14.76
N ALA A 444 24.58 -4.91 16.09
CA ALA A 444 25.13 -6.00 16.92
C ALA A 444 24.33 -7.30 16.79
N GLU A 445 22.99 -7.20 16.75
CA GLU A 445 22.10 -8.36 16.61
C GLU A 445 22.05 -8.93 15.18
N ALA A 446 22.43 -8.14 14.17
CA ALA A 446 22.53 -8.60 12.79
C ALA A 446 23.78 -9.49 12.55
N ILE A 447 24.82 -9.39 13.39
CA ILE A 447 26.03 -10.19 13.29
C ILE A 447 25.76 -11.58 13.86
N PRO A 448 26.05 -12.68 13.13
CA PRO A 448 25.89 -14.03 13.65
C PRO A 448 26.77 -14.24 14.90
N ARG A 449 26.19 -14.70 16.00
CA ARG A 449 27.00 -15.23 17.10
C ARG A 449 27.68 -16.48 16.59
N LYS A 450 29.05 -16.49 16.60
CA LYS A 450 29.84 -17.65 16.23
C LYS A 450 29.63 -18.78 17.23
#